data_700f089208ccc69def542ce36f5c8d8e
#
_entry.id   700f089208ccc69def542ce36f5c8d8e
#
_cell.length_a   1.000
_cell.length_b   1.000
_cell.length_c   1.000
_cell.angle_alpha   90.00
_cell.angle_beta   90.00
_cell.angle_gamma   90.00
#
_symmetry.space_group_name_H-M   'P 1'
#
loop_
_entity.id
_entity.type
_entity.pdbx_description
1 polymer ?
#
loop_
_entity_poly.entity_id
_entity_poly.type
_entity_poly.pdbx_seq_one_letter_code
_entity_poly.pdbx_strand_id
1 'polypeptide(L)'
;FKTKSLVTKIYTGPSAKPHPGQGSSFFNEGLGQQLGATVNMNLGQVTIWDDNFDVIRQIPTGGGGLFIGTSEHTPFLWADNVLGGPANWNSVHLINKQTLELDRIITVGTTQGTVKDPVTHKTLYKWKVPTVKDAKGKAITPRILHAEPANHGHWTMISEWNCGRIGIYEAKTGKFVKYITGLTTPTFTYSIEHRQTIPG
;
A
#
# COMPACT_ATOMS: atom_id res chain seq x y z
N PHE A 1 -18.20 2.29 -23.76
CA PHE A 1 -19.18 1.26 -23.32
C PHE A 1 -20.37 1.26 -24.26
N LYS A 2 -20.27 0.55 -25.40
CA LYS A 2 -21.33 0.52 -26.42
C LYS A 2 -22.60 -0.20 -25.94
N THR A 3 -22.47 -1.24 -25.12
CA THR A 3 -23.60 -2.10 -24.72
C THR A 3 -24.14 -1.82 -23.33
N LYS A 4 -23.40 -1.13 -22.46
CA LYS A 4 -23.73 -0.92 -21.02
C LYS A 4 -24.06 -2.23 -20.27
N SER A 5 -23.50 -3.35 -20.71
CA SER A 5 -23.72 -4.66 -20.10
C SER A 5 -22.55 -5.02 -19.16
N LEU A 6 -22.86 -5.78 -18.11
CA LEU A 6 -21.84 -6.38 -17.26
C LEU A 6 -21.02 -7.39 -18.09
N VAL A 7 -19.71 -7.21 -18.15
CA VAL A 7 -18.81 -8.13 -18.86
C VAL A 7 -18.53 -9.36 -18.00
N THR A 8 -18.10 -9.15 -16.76
CA THR A 8 -17.80 -10.23 -15.81
C THR A 8 -17.78 -9.72 -14.37
N LYS A 9 -17.66 -10.64 -13.42
CA LYS A 9 -17.41 -10.37 -12.00
C LYS A 9 -16.13 -11.06 -11.56
N ILE A 10 -15.22 -10.31 -10.94
CA ILE A 10 -14.01 -10.89 -10.35
C ILE A 10 -14.35 -11.35 -8.93
N TYR A 11 -14.20 -12.64 -8.66
CA TYR A 11 -14.47 -13.22 -7.35
C TYR A 11 -13.21 -13.16 -6.47
N THR A 12 -13.19 -12.27 -5.49
CA THR A 12 -12.02 -12.04 -4.62
C THR A 12 -12.04 -12.88 -3.33
N GLY A 13 -13.00 -13.78 -3.18
CA GLY A 13 -13.11 -14.72 -2.05
C GLY A 13 -14.47 -14.68 -1.36
N PRO A 14 -14.78 -15.68 -0.51
CA PRO A 14 -16.05 -15.75 0.22
C PRO A 14 -16.16 -14.58 1.19
N SER A 15 -17.27 -13.85 1.08
CA SER A 15 -17.53 -12.64 1.89
C SER A 15 -16.47 -11.54 1.77
N ALA A 16 -15.62 -11.59 0.74
CA ALA A 16 -14.61 -10.56 0.50
C ALA A 16 -15.27 -9.19 0.29
N LYS A 17 -14.62 -8.17 0.82
CA LYS A 17 -15.02 -6.76 0.63
C LYS A 17 -13.85 -5.99 0.01
N PRO A 18 -13.65 -6.07 -1.31
CA PRO A 18 -12.66 -5.24 -1.98
C PRO A 18 -13.02 -3.76 -1.81
N HIS A 19 -12.02 -2.91 -1.67
CA HIS A 19 -12.28 -1.48 -1.51
C HIS A 19 -12.78 -0.89 -2.85
N PRO A 20 -13.96 -0.26 -2.89
CA PRO A 20 -14.60 0.11 -4.16
C PRO A 20 -13.96 1.29 -4.88
N GLY A 21 -13.20 2.12 -4.18
CA GLY A 21 -12.62 3.34 -4.74
C GLY A 21 -11.14 3.25 -5.09
N GLN A 22 -10.49 2.11 -4.85
CA GLN A 22 -9.05 2.04 -5.01
C GLN A 22 -8.59 0.65 -5.46
N GLY A 23 -8.04 0.60 -6.65
CA GLY A 23 -7.28 -0.50 -7.22
C GLY A 23 -6.01 0.02 -7.88
N SER A 24 -5.15 -0.86 -8.30
CA SER A 24 -3.97 -0.55 -9.10
C SER A 24 -3.89 -1.47 -10.30
N SER A 25 -3.26 -0.99 -11.36
CA SER A 25 -2.89 -1.82 -12.50
C SER A 25 -1.39 -1.69 -12.76
N PHE A 26 -0.79 -2.77 -13.27
CA PHE A 26 0.64 -2.83 -13.54
C PHE A 26 0.93 -3.89 -14.60
N PHE A 27 2.05 -3.72 -15.32
CA PHE A 27 2.52 -4.70 -16.27
C PHE A 27 3.41 -5.74 -15.59
N ASN A 28 3.15 -7.04 -15.85
CA ASN A 28 4.02 -8.14 -15.42
C ASN A 28 4.75 -8.69 -16.65
N GLU A 29 6.08 -8.50 -16.68
CA GLU A 29 6.93 -8.89 -17.82
C GLU A 29 6.98 -10.39 -18.00
N GLY A 30 7.01 -11.15 -16.90
CA GLY A 30 7.07 -12.62 -16.94
C GLY A 30 5.83 -13.26 -17.54
N LEU A 31 4.67 -12.63 -17.35
CA LEU A 31 3.39 -13.08 -17.92
C LEU A 31 3.07 -12.34 -19.23
N GLY A 32 3.80 -11.29 -19.57
CA GLY A 32 3.60 -10.49 -20.78
C GLY A 32 2.25 -9.76 -20.86
N GLN A 33 1.63 -9.43 -19.72
CA GLN A 33 0.28 -8.87 -19.68
C GLN A 33 0.07 -7.84 -18.56
N GLN A 34 -0.99 -7.05 -18.70
CA GLN A 34 -1.45 -6.10 -17.69
C GLN A 34 -2.22 -6.86 -16.60
N LEU A 35 -1.93 -6.56 -15.34
CA LEU A 35 -2.61 -7.13 -14.19
C LEU A 35 -3.34 -6.05 -13.41
N GLY A 36 -4.45 -6.43 -12.78
CA GLY A 36 -5.17 -5.61 -11.81
C GLY A 36 -4.96 -6.11 -10.40
N ALA A 37 -5.01 -5.22 -9.41
CA ALA A 37 -4.89 -5.57 -8.00
C ALA A 37 -5.83 -4.75 -7.12
N THR A 38 -6.33 -5.35 -6.04
CA THR A 38 -7.12 -4.67 -5.01
C THR A 38 -6.83 -5.23 -3.62
N VAL A 39 -6.99 -4.37 -2.61
CA VAL A 39 -7.00 -4.79 -1.21
C VAL A 39 -8.40 -5.21 -0.78
N ASN A 40 -8.51 -6.13 0.17
CA ASN A 40 -9.76 -6.51 0.81
C ASN A 40 -9.85 -5.89 2.21
N MET A 41 -10.98 -5.23 2.51
CA MET A 41 -11.20 -4.54 3.78
C MET A 41 -11.32 -5.49 4.97
N ASN A 42 -11.75 -6.72 4.75
CA ASN A 42 -12.08 -7.68 5.81
C ASN A 42 -11.28 -8.99 5.79
N LEU A 43 -10.70 -9.38 4.66
CA LEU A 43 -9.99 -10.67 4.55
C LEU A 43 -8.48 -10.57 4.76
N GLY A 44 -7.93 -9.35 4.91
CA GLY A 44 -6.49 -9.19 5.12
C GLY A 44 -5.67 -9.79 3.97
N GLN A 45 -6.04 -9.47 2.74
CA GLN A 45 -5.35 -9.95 1.54
C GLN A 45 -5.40 -8.93 0.41
N VAL A 46 -4.42 -9.03 -0.49
CA VAL A 46 -4.42 -8.43 -1.82
C VAL A 46 -4.82 -9.50 -2.82
N THR A 47 -5.77 -9.19 -3.71
CA THR A 47 -6.17 -10.04 -4.83
C THR A 47 -5.62 -9.46 -6.12
N ILE A 48 -5.00 -10.29 -6.95
CA ILE A 48 -4.45 -9.93 -8.28
C ILE A 48 -5.17 -10.78 -9.33
N TRP A 49 -5.56 -10.14 -10.44
CA TRP A 49 -6.21 -10.78 -11.58
C TRP A 49 -5.55 -10.35 -12.90
N ASP A 50 -5.74 -11.18 -13.91
CA ASP A 50 -5.21 -10.97 -15.26
C ASP A 50 -6.19 -10.17 -16.16
N ASP A 51 -5.85 -10.01 -17.44
CA ASP A 51 -6.67 -9.29 -18.42
C ASP A 51 -7.90 -10.09 -18.90
N ASN A 52 -7.98 -11.38 -18.59
CA ASN A 52 -9.19 -12.21 -18.73
C ASN A 52 -10.12 -12.09 -17.51
N PHE A 53 -9.71 -11.32 -16.48
CA PHE A 53 -10.36 -11.18 -15.18
C PHE A 53 -10.33 -12.43 -14.30
N ASP A 54 -9.42 -13.36 -14.56
CA ASP A 54 -9.17 -14.52 -13.72
C ASP A 54 -8.26 -14.15 -12.55
N VAL A 55 -8.65 -14.56 -11.33
CA VAL A 55 -7.83 -14.37 -10.15
C VAL A 55 -6.62 -15.30 -10.20
N ILE A 56 -5.44 -14.71 -10.34
CA ILE A 56 -4.17 -15.46 -10.44
C ILE A 56 -3.40 -15.54 -9.13
N ARG A 57 -3.65 -14.59 -8.19
CA ARG A 57 -2.96 -14.58 -6.90
C ARG A 57 -3.79 -13.94 -5.81
N GLN A 58 -3.70 -14.50 -4.60
CA GLN A 58 -4.19 -13.90 -3.37
C GLN A 58 -3.06 -13.91 -2.35
N ILE A 59 -2.67 -12.74 -1.84
CA ILE A 59 -1.50 -12.54 -1.00
C ILE A 59 -1.97 -12.10 0.38
N PRO A 60 -1.75 -12.90 1.44
CA PRO A 60 -2.11 -12.52 2.80
C PRO A 60 -1.33 -11.28 3.26
N THR A 61 -2.04 -10.33 3.89
CA THR A 61 -1.46 -9.11 4.49
C THR A 61 -1.65 -9.06 6.01
N GLY A 62 -2.35 -10.05 6.58
CA GLY A 62 -2.58 -10.12 8.03
C GLY A 62 -3.58 -9.10 8.57
N GLY A 63 -4.13 -8.24 7.74
CA GLY A 63 -5.13 -7.25 8.14
C GLY A 63 -5.81 -6.59 6.95
N GLY A 64 -7.01 -6.07 7.16
CA GLY A 64 -7.76 -5.37 6.12
C GLY A 64 -7.10 -4.07 5.68
N GLY A 65 -7.04 -3.85 4.37
CA GLY A 65 -6.53 -2.62 3.75
C GLY A 65 -7.63 -1.80 3.11
N LEU A 66 -7.34 -0.53 2.83
CA LEU A 66 -8.19 0.36 2.05
C LEU A 66 -7.54 0.72 0.71
N PHE A 67 -6.22 0.86 0.69
CA PHE A 67 -5.53 1.44 -0.46
C PHE A 67 -4.34 0.60 -0.92
N ILE A 68 -4.16 0.59 -2.24
CA ILE A 68 -3.03 -0.04 -2.91
C ILE A 68 -2.56 0.90 -4.03
N GLY A 69 -1.27 1.23 -4.04
CA GLY A 69 -0.67 2.13 -5.01
C GLY A 69 0.52 1.50 -5.70
N THR A 70 0.79 1.93 -6.93
CA THR A 70 2.02 1.61 -7.65
C THR A 70 2.33 2.68 -8.69
N SER A 71 3.53 2.64 -9.26
CA SER A 71 3.91 3.39 -10.46
C SER A 71 4.81 2.52 -11.34
N GLU A 72 5.10 2.98 -12.55
CA GLU A 72 6.02 2.27 -13.45
C GLU A 72 7.45 2.17 -12.90
N HIS A 73 7.87 3.12 -12.06
CA HIS A 73 9.24 3.21 -11.52
C HIS A 73 9.47 2.47 -10.20
N THR A 74 8.43 1.92 -9.58
CA THR A 74 8.57 1.07 -8.39
C THR A 74 8.40 -0.40 -8.74
N PRO A 75 9.23 -1.31 -8.21
CA PRO A 75 9.04 -2.75 -8.41
C PRO A 75 7.87 -3.31 -7.58
N PHE A 76 7.20 -2.48 -6.77
CA PHE A 76 6.22 -2.93 -5.79
C PHE A 76 4.82 -2.36 -6.02
N LEU A 77 3.83 -3.17 -5.64
CA LEU A 77 2.55 -2.70 -5.16
C LEU A 77 2.70 -2.36 -3.67
N TRP A 78 2.18 -1.23 -3.24
CA TRP A 78 2.21 -0.74 -1.86
C TRP A 78 0.80 -0.83 -1.28
N ALA A 79 0.55 -1.81 -0.41
CA ALA A 79 -0.75 -2.07 0.18
C ALA A 79 -0.76 -1.72 1.67
N ASP A 80 -1.69 -0.87 2.11
CA ASP A 80 -1.86 -0.57 3.52
C ASP A 80 -2.66 -1.66 4.27
N ASN A 81 -2.63 -1.61 5.60
CA ASN A 81 -3.34 -2.49 6.51
C ASN A 81 -4.15 -1.72 7.55
N VAL A 82 -4.63 -0.55 7.19
CA VAL A 82 -5.26 0.42 8.12
C VAL A 82 -6.43 -0.15 8.92
N LEU A 83 -7.11 -1.18 8.43
CA LEU A 83 -8.20 -1.89 9.10
C LEU A 83 -7.75 -3.15 9.84
N GLY A 84 -6.47 -3.49 9.81
CA GLY A 84 -5.89 -4.69 10.43
C GLY A 84 -5.84 -4.69 11.96
N GLY A 85 -6.41 -3.68 12.61
CA GLY A 85 -6.39 -3.52 14.06
C GLY A 85 -5.01 -3.11 14.59
N PRO A 86 -4.88 -2.92 15.93
CA PRO A 86 -3.66 -2.38 16.55
C PRO A 86 -2.37 -3.13 16.26
N ALA A 87 -2.45 -4.41 15.93
CA ALA A 87 -1.29 -5.24 15.61
C ALA A 87 -0.73 -4.97 14.20
N ASN A 88 -1.56 -4.49 13.27
CA ASN A 88 -1.21 -4.40 11.85
C ASN A 88 -1.43 -3.02 11.21
N TRP A 89 -2.24 -2.14 11.80
CA TRP A 89 -2.61 -0.84 11.18
C TRP A 89 -1.45 0.15 10.97
N ASN A 90 -0.26 -0.20 11.46
CA ASN A 90 0.98 0.55 11.32
C ASN A 90 1.93 -0.06 10.29
N SER A 91 1.42 -0.94 9.41
CA SER A 91 2.23 -1.61 8.40
C SER A 91 1.76 -1.36 6.97
N VAL A 92 2.72 -1.36 6.04
CA VAL A 92 2.51 -1.39 4.59
C VAL A 92 3.23 -2.61 4.03
N HIS A 93 2.53 -3.35 3.19
CA HIS A 93 3.04 -4.54 2.53
C HIS A 93 3.48 -4.19 1.11
N LEU A 94 4.73 -4.49 0.80
CA LEU A 94 5.34 -4.31 -0.52
C LEU A 94 5.31 -5.65 -1.25
N ILE A 95 4.49 -5.73 -2.30
CA ILE A 95 4.32 -6.92 -3.12
C ILE A 95 5.09 -6.70 -4.41
N ASN A 96 5.99 -7.62 -4.75
CA ASN A 96 6.77 -7.54 -5.97
C ASN A 96 5.88 -7.76 -7.19
N LYS A 97 5.90 -6.83 -8.13
CA LYS A 97 5.05 -6.86 -9.34
C LYS A 97 5.41 -8.00 -10.31
N GLN A 98 6.64 -8.50 -10.27
CA GLN A 98 7.09 -9.56 -11.18
C GLN A 98 6.88 -10.95 -10.59
N THR A 99 7.23 -11.16 -9.32
CA THR A 99 7.06 -12.47 -8.66
C THR A 99 5.66 -12.68 -8.10
N LEU A 100 4.87 -11.62 -7.94
CA LEU A 100 3.55 -11.62 -7.31
C LEU A 100 3.58 -12.18 -5.88
N GLU A 101 4.65 -11.88 -5.15
CA GLU A 101 4.88 -12.33 -3.79
C GLU A 101 5.15 -11.14 -2.85
N LEU A 102 4.87 -11.34 -1.57
CA LEU A 102 5.22 -10.37 -0.55
C LEU A 102 6.75 -10.30 -0.41
N ASP A 103 7.34 -9.14 -0.69
CA ASP A 103 8.79 -8.94 -0.69
C ASP A 103 9.29 -8.37 0.64
N ARG A 104 8.58 -7.40 1.20
CA ARG A 104 8.93 -6.78 2.48
C ARG A 104 7.76 -6.10 3.16
N ILE A 105 7.90 -5.87 4.46
CA ILE A 105 6.91 -5.16 5.28
C ILE A 105 7.58 -3.94 5.91
N ILE A 106 6.99 -2.77 5.69
CA ILE A 106 7.31 -1.54 6.42
C ILE A 106 6.43 -1.51 7.66
N THR A 107 7.02 -1.33 8.83
CA THR A 107 6.28 -1.17 10.09
C THR A 107 6.76 0.08 10.81
N VAL A 108 5.83 0.96 11.20
CA VAL A 108 6.14 2.21 11.91
C VAL A 108 5.65 2.12 13.34
N GLY A 109 6.58 2.15 14.28
CA GLY A 109 6.29 2.16 15.71
C GLY A 109 6.28 3.58 16.31
N THR A 110 6.20 3.66 17.64
CA THR A 110 6.19 4.94 18.37
C THR A 110 7.55 5.65 18.42
N THR A 111 8.63 4.89 18.33
CA THR A 111 10.01 5.41 18.43
C THR A 111 10.93 4.91 17.32
N GLN A 112 10.55 3.83 16.67
CA GLN A 112 11.35 3.19 15.61
C GLN A 112 10.44 2.67 14.49
N GLY A 113 10.86 2.87 13.26
CA GLY A 113 10.33 2.18 12.08
C GLY A 113 11.27 1.07 11.62
N THR A 114 10.74 0.08 10.91
CA THR A 114 11.49 -1.04 10.34
C THR A 114 10.98 -1.41 8.96
N VAL A 115 11.91 -1.91 8.12
CA VAL A 115 11.59 -2.72 6.93
C VAL A 115 12.04 -4.14 7.23
N LYS A 116 11.14 -5.11 7.09
CA LYS A 116 11.40 -6.52 7.40
C LYS A 116 11.17 -7.41 6.20
N ASP A 117 11.96 -8.47 6.13
CA ASP A 117 11.66 -9.63 5.31
C ASP A 117 10.40 -10.34 5.87
N PRO A 118 9.42 -10.66 5.04
CA PRO A 118 8.13 -11.20 5.50
C PRO A 118 8.21 -12.68 5.91
N VAL A 119 9.19 -13.42 5.42
CA VAL A 119 9.36 -14.86 5.69
C VAL A 119 10.26 -15.09 6.89
N THR A 120 11.44 -14.47 6.87
CA THR A 120 12.44 -14.66 7.93
C THR A 120 12.25 -13.72 9.11
N HIS A 121 11.37 -12.71 8.99
CA HIS A 121 11.16 -11.61 9.94
C HIS A 121 12.42 -10.78 10.25
N LYS A 122 13.49 -10.99 9.49
CA LYS A 122 14.74 -10.24 9.63
C LYS A 122 14.54 -8.77 9.31
N THR A 123 15.04 -7.89 10.18
CA THR A 123 15.06 -6.45 9.91
C THR A 123 16.10 -6.14 8.83
N LEU A 124 15.66 -5.63 7.69
CA LEU A 124 16.50 -5.22 6.56
C LEU A 124 16.99 -3.78 6.74
N TYR A 125 16.13 -2.93 7.31
CA TYR A 125 16.39 -1.52 7.56
C TYR A 125 15.58 -1.02 8.76
N LYS A 126 16.12 -0.02 9.49
CA LYS A 126 15.42 0.65 10.59
C LYS A 126 15.77 2.14 10.67
N TRP A 127 14.85 2.94 11.21
CA TRP A 127 15.05 4.38 11.44
C TRP A 127 14.40 4.83 12.74
N LYS A 128 14.90 5.93 13.28
CA LYS A 128 14.25 6.59 14.44
C LYS A 128 12.99 7.30 14.01
N VAL A 129 11.95 7.19 14.82
CA VAL A 129 10.66 7.84 14.61
C VAL A 129 10.46 8.89 15.70
N PRO A 130 10.20 10.16 15.36
CA PRO A 130 9.84 11.16 16.34
C PRO A 130 8.55 10.76 17.07
N THR A 131 8.59 10.65 18.39
CA THR A 131 7.45 10.23 19.20
C THR A 131 6.35 11.29 19.19
N VAL A 132 5.15 10.89 18.75
CA VAL A 132 3.93 11.70 18.87
C VAL A 132 3.14 11.18 20.06
N LYS A 133 2.60 12.11 20.87
CA LYS A 133 1.85 11.79 22.08
C LYS A 133 0.40 12.26 21.96
N ASP A 134 -0.51 11.54 22.59
CA ASP A 134 -1.91 11.94 22.74
C ASP A 134 -2.07 13.06 23.79
N ALA A 135 -3.30 13.52 24.00
CA ALA A 135 -3.62 14.56 24.98
C ALA A 135 -3.30 14.16 26.43
N LYS A 136 -3.11 12.87 26.71
CA LYS A 136 -2.72 12.33 28.03
C LYS A 136 -1.21 12.11 28.16
N GLY A 137 -0.43 12.50 27.14
CA GLY A 137 1.04 12.31 27.12
C GLY A 137 1.50 10.90 26.76
N LYS A 138 0.61 9.98 26.39
CA LYS A 138 0.95 8.61 25.97
C LYS A 138 1.41 8.60 24.51
N ALA A 139 2.47 7.86 24.23
CA ALA A 139 2.97 7.67 22.88
C ALA A 139 1.93 6.98 21.99
N ILE A 140 1.72 7.52 20.78
CA ILE A 140 0.77 7.01 19.79
C ILE A 140 1.49 6.04 18.85
N THR A 141 0.89 4.87 18.60
CA THR A 141 1.28 4.01 17.48
C THR A 141 0.69 4.58 16.20
N PRO A 142 1.51 4.89 15.17
CA PRO A 142 1.02 5.41 13.91
C PRO A 142 0.00 4.46 13.28
N ARG A 143 -1.05 5.03 12.69
CA ARG A 143 -1.99 4.32 11.84
C ARG A 143 -1.73 4.76 10.41
N ILE A 144 -1.27 3.82 9.60
CA ILE A 144 -0.82 4.08 8.23
C ILE A 144 -2.00 3.99 7.27
N LEU A 145 -2.04 4.95 6.36
CA LEU A 145 -3.08 5.07 5.34
C LEU A 145 -2.46 5.61 4.06
N HIS A 146 -2.94 5.13 2.91
CA HIS A 146 -2.51 5.60 1.60
C HIS A 146 -0.99 5.60 1.38
N ALA A 147 -0.46 4.54 0.80
CA ALA A 147 0.90 4.51 0.29
C ALA A 147 0.89 4.90 -1.20
N GLU A 148 1.14 6.17 -1.49
CA GLU A 148 1.04 6.74 -2.82
C GLU A 148 2.40 7.06 -3.44
N PRO A 149 2.72 6.56 -4.65
CA PRO A 149 3.89 6.98 -5.40
C PRO A 149 3.82 8.47 -5.78
N ALA A 150 4.95 9.14 -5.74
CA ALA A 150 5.08 10.55 -6.07
C ALA A 150 6.42 10.84 -6.75
N ASN A 151 6.53 12.02 -7.37
CA ASN A 151 7.74 12.48 -8.04
C ASN A 151 8.25 11.47 -9.07
N HIS A 152 7.41 11.17 -10.07
CA HIS A 152 7.68 10.16 -11.12
C HIS A 152 8.05 8.78 -10.54
N GLY A 153 7.43 8.40 -9.42
CA GLY A 153 7.63 7.10 -8.76
C GLY A 153 8.98 6.91 -8.07
N HIS A 154 9.79 7.96 -7.89
CA HIS A 154 11.02 7.88 -7.10
C HIS A 154 10.74 7.73 -5.62
N TRP A 155 9.65 8.33 -5.14
CA TRP A 155 9.24 8.33 -3.76
C TRP A 155 7.86 7.71 -3.59
N THR A 156 7.61 7.11 -2.44
CA THR A 156 6.28 6.75 -1.97
C THR A 156 5.99 7.53 -0.70
N MET A 157 4.85 8.20 -0.66
CA MET A 157 4.37 8.92 0.50
C MET A 157 3.38 8.05 1.26
N ILE A 158 3.55 7.94 2.59
CA ILE A 158 2.67 7.18 3.47
C ILE A 158 2.13 8.11 4.53
N SER A 159 0.81 8.29 4.60
CA SER A 159 0.15 9.04 5.66
C SER A 159 0.22 8.28 6.98
N GLU A 160 0.74 8.92 8.02
CA GLU A 160 0.59 8.49 9.40
C GLU A 160 -0.57 9.29 10.02
N TRP A 161 -1.77 8.83 9.75
CA TRP A 161 -3.02 9.55 9.89
C TRP A 161 -3.23 10.18 11.27
N ASN A 162 -3.06 9.39 12.33
CA ASN A 162 -3.26 9.84 13.71
C ASN A 162 -2.04 10.56 14.31
N CYS A 163 -0.97 10.73 13.54
CA CYS A 163 0.27 11.39 13.97
C CYS A 163 0.51 12.76 13.30
N GLY A 164 -0.38 13.20 12.40
CA GLY A 164 -0.27 14.50 11.73
C GLY A 164 0.98 14.65 10.87
N ARG A 165 1.42 13.57 10.22
CA ARG A 165 2.63 13.58 9.39
C ARG A 165 2.54 12.58 8.23
N ILE A 166 3.41 12.79 7.24
CA ILE A 166 3.59 11.91 6.08
C ILE A 166 5.04 11.43 6.07
N GLY A 167 5.25 10.12 6.03
CA GLY A 167 6.56 9.52 5.78
C GLY A 167 6.85 9.48 4.30
N ILE A 168 8.07 9.85 3.90
CA ILE A 168 8.58 9.71 2.53
C ILE A 168 9.54 8.54 2.50
N TYR A 169 9.33 7.66 1.54
CA TYR A 169 10.10 6.44 1.36
C TYR A 169 10.64 6.35 -0.07
N GLU A 170 11.81 5.74 -0.22
CA GLU A 170 12.38 5.42 -1.52
C GLU A 170 11.56 4.29 -2.16
N ALA A 171 10.94 4.55 -3.32
CA ALA A 171 9.98 3.64 -3.93
C ALA A 171 10.59 2.30 -4.36
N LYS A 172 11.88 2.27 -4.74
CA LYS A 172 12.59 1.05 -5.14
C LYS A 172 12.95 0.11 -3.99
N THR A 173 13.16 0.64 -2.78
CA THR A 173 13.72 -0.14 -1.67
C THR A 173 12.81 -0.19 -0.44
N GLY A 174 11.84 0.71 -0.33
CA GLY A 174 11.05 0.92 0.88
C GLY A 174 11.79 1.61 2.01
N LYS A 175 13.02 2.10 1.80
CA LYS A 175 13.79 2.80 2.84
C LYS A 175 13.16 4.15 3.16
N PHE A 176 13.06 4.45 4.45
CA PHE A 176 12.63 5.75 4.93
C PHE A 176 13.62 6.86 4.58
N VAL A 177 13.11 8.02 4.18
CA VAL A 177 13.89 9.21 3.82
C VAL A 177 13.68 10.30 4.86
N LYS A 178 12.46 10.78 5.04
CA LYS A 178 12.12 11.85 5.99
C LYS A 178 10.63 11.93 6.28
N TYR A 179 10.25 12.77 7.24
CA TYR A 179 8.86 13.15 7.50
C TYR A 179 8.54 14.56 7.01
N ILE A 180 7.32 14.73 6.50
CA ILE A 180 6.62 16.02 6.42
C ILE A 180 5.75 16.08 7.67
N THR A 181 5.91 17.11 8.50
CA THR A 181 5.24 17.26 9.79
C THR A 181 4.36 18.51 9.85
N GLY A 182 3.59 18.67 10.93
CA GLY A 182 2.74 19.85 11.11
C GLY A 182 1.42 19.78 10.35
N LEU A 183 1.00 18.57 9.96
CA LEU A 183 -0.26 18.34 9.26
C LEU A 183 -1.37 17.98 10.26
N THR A 184 -2.61 18.26 9.90
CA THR A 184 -3.78 17.83 10.67
C THR A 184 -4.42 16.65 9.95
N THR A 185 -4.31 15.44 10.53
CA THR A 185 -4.96 14.21 10.06
C THR A 185 -4.83 14.00 8.54
N PRO A 186 -3.60 13.85 8.00
CA PRO A 186 -3.40 13.65 6.57
C PRO A 186 -4.02 12.31 6.13
N THR A 187 -5.12 12.37 5.41
CA THR A 187 -5.86 11.18 4.95
C THR A 187 -5.55 10.81 3.51
N PHE A 188 -4.95 11.72 2.76
CA PHE A 188 -4.70 11.55 1.34
C PHE A 188 -3.36 12.18 0.95
N THR A 189 -2.56 11.44 0.20
CA THR A 189 -1.38 11.95 -0.50
C THR A 189 -1.69 12.07 -1.97
N TYR A 190 -1.31 13.16 -2.59
CA TYR A 190 -1.66 13.45 -3.97
C TYR A 190 -0.56 12.93 -4.90
N SER A 191 -0.87 11.96 -5.76
CA SER A 191 0.02 11.58 -6.85
C SER A 191 -0.28 12.45 -8.07
N ILE A 192 0.70 13.22 -8.53
CA ILE A 192 0.60 14.01 -9.76
C ILE A 192 0.60 13.08 -10.98
N GLU A 193 1.13 11.87 -10.88
CA GLU A 193 1.31 10.92 -11.97
C GLU A 193 0.01 10.36 -12.54
N HIS A 194 -1.01 10.22 -11.72
CA HIS A 194 -2.34 9.83 -12.21
C HIS A 194 -3.01 10.87 -13.14
N ARG A 195 -2.45 12.08 -13.26
CA ARG A 195 -2.97 13.14 -14.15
C ARG A 195 -2.26 13.26 -15.49
N GLN A 196 -1.08 12.67 -15.66
CA GLN A 196 -0.28 12.87 -16.87
C GLN A 196 -0.55 11.87 -17.99
N THR A 197 -1.39 10.87 -17.79
CA THR A 197 -1.66 9.83 -18.80
C THR A 197 -3.02 9.95 -19.47
N ILE A 198 -3.56 11.16 -19.62
CA ILE A 198 -4.64 11.42 -20.58
C ILE A 198 -3.99 12.13 -21.76
N PRO A 199 -3.63 11.42 -22.84
CA PRO A 199 -3.34 12.10 -24.11
C PRO A 199 -4.63 12.80 -24.52
N GLY A 200 -4.53 14.12 -24.75
CA GLY A 200 -5.61 14.89 -25.33
C GLY A 200 -5.90 14.47 -26.77
#